data_f57da058e5f35fbf88a999c0343c323e
#
_entry.id   f57da058e5f35fbf88a999c0343c323e
#
_cell.length_a   1.000
_cell.length_b   1.000
_cell.length_c   1.000
_cell.angle_alpha   90.00
_cell.angle_beta   90.00
_cell.angle_gamma   90.00
#
_symmetry.space_group_name_H-M   'P 1'
#
loop_
_entity.id
_entity.type
_entity.pdbx_description
1 polymer ?
#
loop_
_entity_poly.entity_id
_entity_poly.type
_entity_poly.pdbx_seq_one_letter_code
_entity_poly.pdbx_strand_id
1 'polypeptide(L)'
;MGLSGEERRWLWRAWLLGVSLISAICVVNVLTIQHDAPRLGLLPPTIWEASSALVTLVIFAIPAGMALWMVRVRPRWWVAVPAHLTAVVLYSILHVAGFVALRKLAYLALLHQPYVFGPLSTEFPYEFRKDMMSYGLASIIYYLALRRSGQAEPLALAPAPPATFDIQDGARMTRVPVTEILAVTAAGNYAEFVLADGRKLLMRSSMAALETDLAPLGLVRTHRSWLVNAGRVTGLRPEGSGDYTVELGDLEAPVSRRFPQALTALRS
;
A
#
# COMPACT_ATOMS: atom_id res chain seq x y z
N MET A 1 18.76 5.79 -5.64
CA MET A 1 17.65 5.39 -4.77
C MET A 1 16.89 4.25 -5.46
N GLY A 2 17.00 3.01 -4.94
CA GLY A 2 16.41 1.82 -5.58
C GLY A 2 14.88 1.80 -5.54
N LEU A 3 14.28 0.86 -6.29
CA LEU A 3 12.84 0.59 -6.24
C LEU A 3 12.50 -0.12 -4.92
N SER A 4 11.41 0.30 -4.27
CA SER A 4 10.87 -0.46 -3.14
C SER A 4 10.33 -1.83 -3.61
N GLY A 5 10.20 -2.78 -2.68
CA GLY A 5 9.62 -4.08 -3.00
C GLY A 5 8.20 -3.99 -3.54
N GLU A 6 7.42 -3.02 -3.07
CA GLU A 6 6.05 -2.77 -3.54
C GLU A 6 6.01 -2.14 -4.93
N GLU A 7 6.79 -1.08 -5.17
CA GLU A 7 6.92 -0.48 -6.50
C GLU A 7 7.27 -1.53 -7.54
N ARG A 8 8.23 -2.41 -7.24
CA ARG A 8 8.66 -3.51 -8.11
C ARG A 8 7.51 -4.46 -8.41
N ARG A 9 6.73 -4.89 -7.40
CA ARG A 9 5.56 -5.76 -7.58
C ARG A 9 4.50 -5.12 -8.47
N TRP A 10 4.19 -3.83 -8.27
CA TRP A 10 3.19 -3.12 -9.07
C TRP A 10 3.65 -2.86 -10.50
N LEU A 11 4.93 -2.53 -10.71
CA LEU A 11 5.51 -2.41 -12.05
C LEU A 11 5.46 -3.74 -12.81
N TRP A 12 5.79 -4.87 -12.16
CA TRP A 12 5.67 -6.19 -12.74
C TRP A 12 4.23 -6.55 -13.10
N ARG A 13 3.26 -6.26 -12.23
CA ARG A 13 1.84 -6.50 -12.53
C ARG A 13 1.37 -5.67 -13.72
N ALA A 14 1.74 -4.41 -13.79
CA ALA A 14 1.42 -3.53 -14.91
C ALA A 14 2.07 -4.03 -16.21
N TRP A 15 3.33 -4.49 -16.15
CA TRP A 15 4.02 -5.07 -17.30
C TRP A 15 3.35 -6.37 -17.76
N LEU A 16 2.99 -7.30 -16.87
CA LEU A 16 2.27 -8.53 -17.20
C LEU A 16 0.90 -8.24 -17.85
N LEU A 17 0.18 -7.23 -17.36
CA LEU A 17 -1.05 -6.76 -18.00
C LEU A 17 -0.77 -6.26 -19.43
N GLY A 18 0.31 -5.50 -19.62
CA GLY A 18 0.78 -5.06 -20.93
C GLY A 18 1.10 -6.23 -21.87
N VAL A 19 1.83 -7.24 -21.38
CA VAL A 19 2.13 -8.47 -22.12
C VAL A 19 0.84 -9.15 -22.59
N SER A 20 -0.12 -9.35 -21.69
CA SER A 20 -1.38 -10.03 -22.00
C SER A 20 -2.18 -9.27 -23.05
N LEU A 21 -2.28 -7.93 -22.89
CA LEU A 21 -3.03 -7.08 -23.82
C LEU A 21 -2.38 -7.04 -25.21
N ILE A 22 -1.06 -6.83 -25.28
CA ILE A 22 -0.32 -6.79 -26.55
C ILE A 22 -0.38 -8.16 -27.25
N SER A 23 -0.24 -9.26 -26.50
CA SER A 23 -0.35 -10.60 -27.09
C SER A 23 -1.75 -10.85 -27.68
N ALA A 24 -2.81 -10.42 -27.00
CA ALA A 24 -4.17 -10.53 -27.52
C ALA A 24 -4.36 -9.68 -28.79
N ILE A 25 -3.88 -8.44 -28.81
CA ILE A 25 -3.93 -7.56 -29.98
C ILE A 25 -3.14 -8.17 -31.15
N CYS A 26 -1.95 -8.69 -30.87
CA CYS A 26 -1.11 -9.35 -31.87
C CYS A 26 -1.86 -10.51 -32.54
N VAL A 27 -2.50 -11.39 -31.77
CA VAL A 27 -3.30 -12.50 -32.30
C VAL A 27 -4.46 -11.99 -33.15
N VAL A 28 -5.23 -11.02 -32.67
CA VAL A 28 -6.35 -10.45 -33.40
C VAL A 28 -5.89 -9.82 -34.70
N ASN A 29 -4.81 -9.04 -34.69
CA ASN A 29 -4.28 -8.40 -35.89
C ASN A 29 -3.79 -9.44 -36.93
N VAL A 30 -3.06 -10.47 -36.50
CA VAL A 30 -2.61 -11.55 -37.41
C VAL A 30 -3.80 -12.23 -38.08
N LEU A 31 -4.84 -12.56 -37.29
CA LEU A 31 -6.05 -13.21 -37.85
C LEU A 31 -6.83 -12.26 -38.77
N THR A 32 -6.92 -10.97 -38.44
CA THR A 32 -7.56 -9.96 -39.30
C THR A 32 -6.81 -9.81 -40.64
N ILE A 33 -5.49 -9.64 -40.59
CA ILE A 33 -4.67 -9.55 -41.83
C ILE A 33 -4.81 -10.82 -42.65
N GLN A 34 -4.81 -11.98 -42.02
CA GLN A 34 -4.99 -13.26 -42.70
C GLN A 34 -6.37 -13.36 -43.37
N HIS A 35 -7.42 -12.82 -42.73
CA HIS A 35 -8.78 -12.78 -43.29
C HIS A 35 -8.83 -11.85 -44.50
N ASP A 36 -8.27 -10.65 -44.40
CA ASP A 36 -8.33 -9.61 -45.43
C ASP A 36 -7.40 -9.91 -46.64
N ALA A 37 -6.30 -10.59 -46.37
CA ALA A 37 -5.28 -10.92 -47.38
C ALA A 37 -4.80 -12.39 -47.30
N PRO A 38 -5.66 -13.38 -47.58
CA PRO A 38 -5.35 -14.81 -47.39
C PRO A 38 -4.11 -15.29 -48.14
N ARG A 39 -3.77 -14.62 -49.27
CA ARG A 39 -2.62 -14.97 -50.12
C ARG A 39 -1.26 -14.73 -49.44
N LEU A 40 -1.21 -13.91 -48.40
CA LEU A 40 0.03 -13.65 -47.67
C LEU A 40 0.48 -14.84 -46.78
N GLY A 41 -0.45 -15.74 -46.43
CA GLY A 41 -0.21 -16.76 -45.43
C GLY A 41 -0.05 -16.16 -44.03
N LEU A 42 0.19 -17.01 -43.04
CA LEU A 42 0.30 -16.57 -41.62
C LEU A 42 1.67 -15.98 -41.26
N LEU A 43 2.73 -16.36 -41.94
CA LEU A 43 4.09 -16.05 -41.51
C LEU A 43 4.44 -14.56 -41.61
N PRO A 44 4.19 -13.81 -42.69
CA PRO A 44 4.47 -12.39 -42.77
C PRO A 44 3.70 -11.56 -41.73
N PRO A 45 2.36 -11.69 -41.56
CA PRO A 45 1.63 -10.98 -40.52
C PRO A 45 2.15 -11.29 -39.09
N THR A 46 2.51 -12.55 -38.83
CA THR A 46 3.09 -12.95 -37.52
C THR A 46 4.43 -12.25 -37.28
N ILE A 47 5.31 -12.15 -38.29
CA ILE A 47 6.57 -11.42 -38.17
C ILE A 47 6.32 -9.94 -37.90
N TRP A 48 5.35 -9.31 -38.55
CA TRP A 48 5.03 -7.89 -38.37
C TRP A 48 4.54 -7.61 -36.96
N GLU A 49 3.56 -8.35 -36.50
CA GLU A 49 2.96 -8.15 -35.17
C GLU A 49 3.92 -8.54 -34.04
N ALA A 50 4.58 -9.71 -34.18
CA ALA A 50 5.49 -10.17 -33.13
C ALA A 50 6.72 -9.27 -32.98
N SER A 51 7.30 -8.76 -34.09
CA SER A 51 8.44 -7.83 -34.03
C SER A 51 8.07 -6.52 -33.33
N SER A 52 6.91 -5.96 -33.66
CA SER A 52 6.38 -4.75 -33.00
C SER A 52 6.08 -4.99 -31.51
N ALA A 53 5.42 -6.10 -31.19
CA ALA A 53 5.10 -6.48 -29.81
C ALA A 53 6.36 -6.65 -28.94
N LEU A 54 7.37 -7.37 -29.42
CA LEU A 54 8.63 -7.60 -28.71
C LEU A 54 9.34 -6.28 -28.38
N VAL A 55 9.46 -5.38 -29.37
CA VAL A 55 10.09 -4.08 -29.15
C VAL A 55 9.29 -3.24 -28.17
N THR A 56 7.96 -3.19 -28.30
CA THR A 56 7.07 -2.45 -27.41
C THR A 56 7.24 -2.91 -25.96
N LEU A 57 7.30 -4.22 -25.71
CA LEU A 57 7.47 -4.76 -24.35
C LEU A 57 8.81 -4.35 -23.72
N VAL A 58 9.86 -4.23 -24.52
CA VAL A 58 11.18 -3.75 -24.03
C VAL A 58 11.14 -2.26 -23.74
N ILE A 59 10.62 -1.44 -24.68
CA ILE A 59 10.62 0.01 -24.54
C ILE A 59 9.56 0.53 -23.54
N PHE A 60 8.69 -0.35 -23.02
CA PHE A 60 7.80 -0.04 -21.87
C PHE A 60 8.56 0.41 -20.62
N ALA A 61 9.87 0.20 -20.56
CA ALA A 61 10.74 0.81 -19.55
C ALA A 61 10.68 2.35 -19.57
N ILE A 62 10.42 2.99 -20.73
CA ILE A 62 10.33 4.44 -20.87
C ILE A 62 9.09 4.99 -20.16
N PRO A 63 7.84 4.59 -20.50
CA PRO A 63 6.66 5.04 -19.78
C PRO A 63 6.66 4.63 -18.29
N ALA A 64 7.25 3.49 -17.94
CA ALA A 64 7.41 3.08 -16.54
C ALA A 64 8.35 4.02 -15.77
N GLY A 65 9.50 4.39 -16.36
CA GLY A 65 10.44 5.36 -15.79
C GLY A 65 9.83 6.75 -15.64
N MET A 66 9.09 7.21 -16.66
CA MET A 66 8.37 8.48 -16.62
C MET A 66 7.27 8.50 -15.54
N ALA A 67 6.53 7.42 -15.40
CA ALA A 67 5.53 7.28 -14.35
C ALA A 67 6.16 7.29 -12.95
N LEU A 68 7.29 6.62 -12.77
CA LEU A 68 8.05 6.63 -11.52
C LEU A 68 8.57 8.03 -11.17
N TRP A 69 9.10 8.74 -12.16
CA TRP A 69 9.54 10.13 -12.00
C TRP A 69 8.37 11.05 -11.62
N MET A 70 7.20 10.91 -12.28
CA MET A 70 5.99 11.68 -11.95
C MET A 70 5.51 11.43 -10.52
N VAL A 71 5.56 10.20 -10.03
CA VAL A 71 5.11 9.87 -8.67
C VAL A 71 6.10 10.36 -7.61
N ARG A 72 7.41 10.23 -7.85
CA ARG A 72 8.47 10.57 -6.88
C ARG A 72 8.78 12.07 -6.84
N VAL A 73 8.92 12.72 -7.99
CA VAL A 73 9.38 14.10 -8.11
C VAL A 73 8.20 15.09 -8.12
N ARG A 74 7.03 14.67 -8.62
CA ARG A 74 5.83 15.51 -8.77
C ARG A 74 6.15 16.81 -9.50
N PRO A 75 6.75 16.75 -10.70
CA PRO A 75 7.18 17.95 -11.41
C PRO A 75 6.01 18.85 -11.74
N ARG A 76 6.29 20.15 -11.89
CA ARG A 76 5.31 21.10 -12.37
C ARG A 76 4.95 20.80 -13.82
N TRP A 77 3.71 21.11 -14.24
CA TRP A 77 3.20 20.73 -15.56
C TRP A 77 4.08 21.22 -16.72
N TRP A 78 4.70 22.41 -16.61
CA TRP A 78 5.60 22.95 -17.66
C TRP A 78 6.95 22.21 -17.77
N VAL A 79 7.30 21.35 -16.81
CA VAL A 79 8.44 20.44 -16.89
C VAL A 79 7.98 19.06 -17.36
N ALA A 80 6.82 18.61 -16.84
CA ALA A 80 6.26 17.31 -17.16
C ALA A 80 5.86 17.17 -18.62
N VAL A 81 5.19 18.19 -19.19
CA VAL A 81 4.71 18.14 -20.59
C VAL A 81 5.86 18.03 -21.59
N PRO A 82 6.88 18.91 -21.58
CA PRO A 82 8.02 18.74 -22.50
C PRO A 82 8.75 17.42 -22.33
N ALA A 83 8.91 16.92 -21.08
CA ALA A 83 9.55 15.64 -20.80
C ALA A 83 8.78 14.47 -21.43
N HIS A 84 7.43 14.46 -21.31
CA HIS A 84 6.61 13.43 -21.95
C HIS A 84 6.62 13.55 -23.49
N LEU A 85 6.64 14.76 -24.04
CA LEU A 85 6.77 14.97 -25.49
C LEU A 85 8.11 14.42 -26.03
N THR A 86 9.21 14.67 -25.30
CA THR A 86 10.51 14.11 -25.65
C THR A 86 10.51 12.58 -25.52
N ALA A 87 9.93 12.06 -24.45
CA ALA A 87 9.87 10.63 -24.19
C ALA A 87 9.05 9.87 -25.24
N VAL A 88 7.92 10.43 -25.72
CA VAL A 88 7.11 9.77 -26.77
C VAL A 88 7.80 9.78 -28.12
N VAL A 89 8.54 10.84 -28.46
CA VAL A 89 9.35 10.89 -29.68
C VAL A 89 10.45 9.82 -29.62
N LEU A 90 11.18 9.76 -28.50
CA LEU A 90 12.21 8.72 -28.31
C LEU A 90 11.62 7.31 -28.35
N TYR A 91 10.48 7.10 -27.71
CA TYR A 91 9.75 5.84 -27.73
C TYR A 91 9.45 5.40 -29.17
N SER A 92 8.89 6.31 -29.99
CA SER A 92 8.55 6.00 -31.38
C SER A 92 9.77 5.73 -32.25
N ILE A 93 10.84 6.51 -32.10
CA ILE A 93 12.10 6.27 -32.84
C ILE A 93 12.65 4.87 -32.53
N LEU A 94 12.70 4.50 -31.24
CA LEU A 94 13.19 3.18 -30.80
C LEU A 94 12.27 2.05 -31.25
N HIS A 95 10.95 2.27 -31.22
CA HIS A 95 9.98 1.30 -31.72
C HIS A 95 10.16 1.01 -33.20
N VAL A 96 10.16 2.07 -34.04
CA VAL A 96 10.30 1.93 -35.50
C VAL A 96 11.66 1.32 -35.87
N ALA A 97 12.74 1.84 -35.29
CA ALA A 97 14.08 1.29 -35.56
C ALA A 97 14.17 -0.20 -35.15
N GLY A 98 13.65 -0.52 -33.96
CA GLY A 98 13.68 -1.88 -33.41
C GLY A 98 12.88 -2.89 -34.24
N PHE A 99 11.61 -2.60 -34.53
CA PHE A 99 10.82 -3.57 -35.32
C PHE A 99 11.29 -3.68 -36.77
N VAL A 100 11.77 -2.59 -37.38
CA VAL A 100 12.35 -2.64 -38.72
C VAL A 100 13.59 -3.54 -38.72
N ALA A 101 14.46 -3.41 -37.72
CA ALA A 101 15.64 -4.28 -37.61
C ALA A 101 15.23 -5.75 -37.44
N LEU A 102 14.29 -6.05 -36.53
CA LEU A 102 13.79 -7.41 -36.32
C LEU A 102 13.11 -7.98 -37.59
N ARG A 103 12.29 -7.19 -38.30
CA ARG A 103 11.65 -7.61 -39.53
C ARG A 103 12.67 -7.92 -40.62
N LYS A 104 13.71 -7.08 -40.80
CA LYS A 104 14.79 -7.36 -41.77
C LYS A 104 15.48 -8.67 -41.46
N LEU A 105 15.81 -8.93 -40.19
CA LEU A 105 16.43 -10.20 -39.80
C LEU A 105 15.49 -11.41 -40.04
N ALA A 106 14.23 -11.29 -39.60
CA ALA A 106 13.26 -12.37 -39.75
C ALA A 106 12.93 -12.70 -41.23
N TYR A 107 12.79 -11.67 -42.06
CA TYR A 107 12.55 -11.84 -43.49
C TYR A 107 13.73 -12.52 -44.18
N LEU A 108 14.96 -12.09 -43.87
CA LEU A 108 16.14 -12.73 -44.43
C LEU A 108 16.26 -14.20 -43.99
N ALA A 109 16.03 -14.47 -42.69
CA ALA A 109 16.22 -15.82 -42.14
C ALA A 109 15.09 -16.80 -42.47
N LEU A 110 13.83 -16.35 -42.51
CA LEU A 110 12.66 -17.24 -42.66
C LEU A 110 12.03 -17.23 -44.04
N LEU A 111 12.09 -16.09 -44.74
CA LEU A 111 11.47 -15.92 -46.05
C LEU A 111 12.51 -15.83 -47.17
N HIS A 112 13.80 -15.70 -46.86
CA HIS A 112 14.91 -15.54 -47.81
C HIS A 112 14.68 -14.32 -48.76
N GLN A 113 14.03 -13.28 -48.26
CA GLN A 113 13.67 -12.07 -48.98
C GLN A 113 14.06 -10.83 -48.19
N PRO A 114 14.39 -9.71 -48.86
CA PRO A 114 14.61 -8.45 -48.16
C PRO A 114 13.28 -7.86 -47.62
N TYR A 115 13.27 -7.38 -46.40
CA TYR A 115 12.18 -6.53 -45.89
C TYR A 115 12.41 -5.08 -46.29
N VAL A 116 11.43 -4.46 -46.94
CA VAL A 116 11.46 -3.04 -47.31
C VAL A 116 10.46 -2.28 -46.41
N PHE A 117 10.99 -1.36 -45.61
CA PHE A 117 10.18 -0.39 -44.93
C PHE A 117 9.90 0.77 -45.89
N GLY A 118 8.67 1.25 -45.96
CA GLY A 118 8.29 2.33 -46.85
C GLY A 118 9.01 3.67 -46.59
N PRO A 119 8.68 4.75 -47.32
CA PRO A 119 9.31 6.06 -47.09
C PRO A 119 9.06 6.55 -45.68
N LEU A 120 10.13 7.01 -44.98
CA LEU A 120 10.05 7.52 -43.65
C LEU A 120 9.07 8.69 -43.47
N SER A 121 8.89 9.49 -44.55
CA SER A 121 7.96 10.62 -44.56
C SER A 121 6.49 10.24 -44.42
N THR A 122 6.13 9.02 -44.81
CA THR A 122 4.76 8.49 -44.75
C THR A 122 4.59 7.50 -43.61
N GLU A 123 5.56 6.58 -43.46
CA GLU A 123 5.46 5.49 -42.48
C GLU A 123 5.70 5.94 -41.06
N PHE A 124 6.66 6.85 -40.80
CA PHE A 124 6.95 7.31 -39.45
C PHE A 124 5.79 8.10 -38.82
N PRO A 125 5.13 9.06 -39.51
CA PRO A 125 3.93 9.72 -38.95
C PRO A 125 2.77 8.75 -38.67
N TYR A 126 2.64 7.69 -39.47
CA TYR A 126 1.64 6.63 -39.26
C TYR A 126 1.95 5.85 -37.97
N GLU A 127 3.17 5.37 -37.82
CA GLU A 127 3.60 4.63 -36.63
C GLU A 127 3.61 5.53 -35.38
N PHE A 128 4.07 6.79 -35.50
CA PHE A 128 4.09 7.74 -34.39
C PHE A 128 2.71 7.97 -33.77
N ARG A 129 1.63 8.02 -34.57
CA ARG A 129 0.26 8.15 -34.02
C ARG A 129 -0.14 6.96 -33.16
N LYS A 130 0.22 5.74 -33.60
CA LYS A 130 -0.03 4.49 -32.84
C LYS A 130 0.81 4.46 -31.57
N ASP A 131 2.07 4.82 -31.69
CA ASP A 131 3.04 4.88 -30.59
C ASP A 131 2.62 5.89 -29.52
N MET A 132 2.09 7.02 -29.91
CA MET A 132 1.58 8.04 -28.99
C MET A 132 0.42 7.49 -28.14
N MET A 133 -0.49 6.72 -28.74
CA MET A 133 -1.56 6.05 -27.99
C MET A 133 -1.02 4.95 -27.08
N SER A 134 -0.12 4.11 -27.57
CA SER A 134 0.51 3.05 -26.79
C SER A 134 1.30 3.59 -25.60
N TYR A 135 2.16 4.60 -25.82
CA TYR A 135 2.91 5.29 -24.79
C TYR A 135 1.99 5.96 -23.75
N GLY A 136 0.95 6.66 -24.20
CA GLY A 136 0.00 7.33 -23.34
C GLY A 136 -0.73 6.36 -22.42
N LEU A 137 -1.27 5.28 -23.00
CA LEU A 137 -1.96 4.23 -22.24
C LEU A 137 -1.02 3.55 -21.23
N ALA A 138 0.19 3.17 -21.66
CA ALA A 138 1.18 2.56 -20.80
C ALA A 138 1.58 3.51 -19.64
N SER A 139 1.80 4.81 -19.95
CA SER A 139 2.12 5.83 -18.93
C SER A 139 1.03 5.94 -17.87
N ILE A 140 -0.24 5.95 -18.27
CA ILE A 140 -1.39 5.99 -17.36
C ILE A 140 -1.44 4.72 -16.49
N ILE A 141 -1.30 3.53 -17.10
CA ILE A 141 -1.34 2.25 -16.38
C ILE A 141 -0.21 2.20 -15.32
N TYR A 142 1.03 2.51 -15.70
CA TYR A 142 2.16 2.53 -14.77
C TYR A 142 2.01 3.60 -13.68
N TYR A 143 1.52 4.79 -14.03
CA TYR A 143 1.28 5.85 -13.07
C TYR A 143 0.22 5.45 -12.03
N LEU A 144 -0.90 4.88 -12.45
CA LEU A 144 -1.96 4.40 -11.56
C LEU A 144 -1.48 3.23 -10.69
N ALA A 145 -0.71 2.30 -11.26
CA ALA A 145 -0.11 1.19 -10.53
C ALA A 145 0.83 1.69 -9.43
N LEU A 146 1.72 2.65 -9.74
CA LEU A 146 2.65 3.24 -8.78
C LEU A 146 1.95 4.12 -7.73
N ARG A 147 0.88 4.84 -8.10
CA ARG A 147 0.07 5.57 -7.10
C ARG A 147 -0.55 4.63 -6.08
N ARG A 148 -1.04 3.46 -6.52
CA ARG A 148 -1.58 2.45 -5.61
C ARG A 148 -0.52 1.85 -4.70
N SER A 149 0.73 1.70 -5.16
CA SER A 149 1.83 1.22 -4.29
C SER A 149 2.16 2.19 -3.16
N GLY A 150 1.99 3.51 -3.39
CA GLY A 150 2.18 4.53 -2.36
C GLY A 150 0.95 4.76 -1.47
N GLN A 151 -0.21 4.24 -1.89
CA GLN A 151 -1.47 4.26 -1.12
C GLN A 151 -1.77 2.92 -0.45
N ALA A 152 -0.98 1.90 -0.69
CA ALA A 152 -0.88 0.74 0.16
C ALA A 152 -0.12 1.15 1.44
N GLU A 153 -0.69 2.12 2.17
CA GLU A 153 -0.71 1.98 3.62
C GLU A 153 -1.13 0.53 3.87
N PRO A 154 -0.43 -0.23 4.74
CA PRO A 154 -0.96 -1.53 5.12
C PRO A 154 -2.45 -1.30 5.34
N LEU A 155 -3.30 -2.17 4.75
CA LEU A 155 -4.68 -2.25 5.20
C LEU A 155 -4.53 -2.25 6.72
N ALA A 156 -4.64 -1.11 7.34
CA ALA A 156 -4.74 -1.04 8.78
C ALA A 156 -5.94 -1.94 8.96
N LEU A 157 -5.68 -3.13 9.45
CA LEU A 157 -6.75 -3.99 9.95
C LEU A 157 -7.62 -2.98 10.68
N ALA A 158 -8.86 -2.80 10.23
CA ALA A 158 -9.78 -1.87 10.85
C ALA A 158 -9.52 -2.03 12.34
N PRO A 159 -9.10 -0.96 13.07
CA PRO A 159 -8.50 -1.10 14.38
C PRO A 159 -9.33 -2.12 15.12
N ALA A 160 -8.72 -3.20 15.57
CA ALA A 160 -9.44 -4.32 16.18
C ALA A 160 -10.44 -3.68 17.14
N PRO A 161 -11.72 -4.03 17.11
CA PRO A 161 -12.73 -3.34 17.89
C PRO A 161 -12.15 -3.17 19.29
N PRO A 162 -12.19 -1.97 19.90
CA PRO A 162 -11.48 -1.69 21.13
C PRO A 162 -11.84 -2.79 22.13
N ALA A 163 -10.82 -3.38 22.75
CA ALA A 163 -11.03 -4.41 23.76
C ALA A 163 -12.06 -3.89 24.76
N THR A 164 -13.09 -4.68 25.03
CA THR A 164 -14.18 -4.30 25.95
C THR A 164 -14.12 -5.17 27.20
N PHE A 165 -14.53 -4.64 28.31
CA PHE A 165 -14.69 -5.35 29.58
C PHE A 165 -16.14 -5.25 30.07
N ASP A 166 -16.71 -6.37 30.53
CA ASP A 166 -18.08 -6.44 31.01
C ASP A 166 -18.09 -6.26 32.54
N ILE A 167 -18.61 -5.12 32.98
CA ILE A 167 -18.77 -4.77 34.40
C ILE A 167 -20.16 -5.21 34.85
N GLN A 168 -20.20 -6.18 35.78
CA GLN A 168 -21.44 -6.74 36.27
C GLN A 168 -21.78 -6.19 37.68
N ASP A 169 -22.85 -5.44 37.76
CA ASP A 169 -23.44 -4.95 39.03
C ASP A 169 -24.78 -5.62 39.26
N GLY A 170 -24.77 -6.66 40.12
CA GLY A 170 -25.94 -7.50 40.34
C GLY A 170 -26.46 -8.15 39.04
N ALA A 171 -27.71 -7.84 38.69
CA ALA A 171 -28.32 -8.33 37.42
C ALA A 171 -27.99 -7.46 36.18
N ARG A 172 -27.37 -6.31 36.38
CA ARG A 172 -27.03 -5.37 35.31
C ARG A 172 -25.60 -5.61 34.80
N MET A 173 -25.45 -5.84 33.53
CA MET A 173 -24.14 -5.88 32.86
C MET A 173 -23.97 -4.63 32.00
N THR A 174 -22.81 -3.95 32.15
CA THR A 174 -22.43 -2.81 31.35
C THR A 174 -21.12 -3.12 30.62
N ARG A 175 -21.17 -3.17 29.29
CA ARG A 175 -19.98 -3.36 28.45
C ARG A 175 -19.31 -2.02 28.24
N VAL A 176 -18.02 -1.92 28.60
CA VAL A 176 -17.24 -0.69 28.55
C VAL A 176 -15.98 -0.93 27.70
N PRO A 177 -15.63 -0.05 26.75
CA PRO A 177 -14.32 -0.08 26.11
C PRO A 177 -13.21 0.07 27.16
N VAL A 178 -12.19 -0.78 27.12
CA VAL A 178 -11.07 -0.72 28.08
C VAL A 178 -10.37 0.63 28.05
N THR A 179 -10.37 1.29 26.89
CA THR A 179 -9.82 2.64 26.72
C THR A 179 -10.57 3.71 27.50
N GLU A 180 -11.80 3.47 27.94
CA GLU A 180 -12.56 4.39 28.79
C GLU A 180 -12.34 4.14 30.29
N ILE A 181 -11.74 3.02 30.68
CA ILE A 181 -11.43 2.72 32.08
C ILE A 181 -10.12 3.45 32.44
N LEU A 182 -10.18 4.39 33.39
CA LEU A 182 -9.00 5.07 33.93
C LEU A 182 -8.34 4.22 34.99
N ALA A 183 -9.13 3.77 35.98
CA ALA A 183 -8.65 3.00 37.10
C ALA A 183 -9.76 2.13 37.70
N VAL A 184 -9.35 1.16 38.52
CA VAL A 184 -10.24 0.38 39.39
C VAL A 184 -9.74 0.53 40.82
N THR A 185 -10.63 0.87 41.73
CA THR A 185 -10.31 1.01 43.17
C THR A 185 -11.15 0.06 44.02
N ALA A 186 -10.57 -0.41 45.12
CA ALA A 186 -11.29 -1.24 46.08
C ALA A 186 -12.31 -0.42 46.88
N ALA A 187 -13.56 -0.88 46.92
CA ALA A 187 -14.68 -0.27 47.67
C ALA A 187 -15.39 -1.32 48.52
N GLY A 188 -14.76 -1.71 49.65
CA GLY A 188 -15.24 -2.77 50.52
C GLY A 188 -15.24 -4.14 49.81
N ASN A 189 -16.42 -4.76 49.66
CA ASN A 189 -16.61 -6.03 48.96
C ASN A 189 -16.80 -5.84 47.43
N TYR A 190 -16.67 -4.63 46.92
CA TYR A 190 -16.81 -4.26 45.53
C TYR A 190 -15.51 -3.61 44.99
N ALA A 191 -15.37 -3.61 43.72
CA ALA A 191 -14.41 -2.80 42.98
C ALA A 191 -15.17 -1.70 42.25
N GLU A 192 -14.69 -0.46 42.33
CA GLU A 192 -15.24 0.70 41.65
C GLU A 192 -14.39 1.00 40.42
N PHE A 193 -14.99 0.91 39.25
CA PHE A 193 -14.39 1.29 37.98
C PHE A 193 -14.61 2.77 37.74
N VAL A 194 -13.55 3.55 37.61
CA VAL A 194 -13.58 4.98 37.29
C VAL A 194 -13.38 5.14 35.78
N LEU A 195 -14.36 5.73 35.10
CA LEU A 195 -14.36 5.92 33.67
C LEU A 195 -13.93 7.34 33.28
N ALA A 196 -13.45 7.49 32.03
CA ALA A 196 -12.98 8.77 31.51
C ALA A 196 -14.07 9.84 31.37
N ASP A 197 -15.35 9.45 31.32
CA ASP A 197 -16.51 10.34 31.32
C ASP A 197 -16.98 10.73 32.72
N GLY A 198 -16.24 10.32 33.77
CA GLY A 198 -16.55 10.58 35.18
C GLY A 198 -17.55 9.60 35.80
N ARG A 199 -18.14 8.67 35.04
CA ARG A 199 -19.01 7.61 35.59
C ARG A 199 -18.20 6.66 36.48
N LYS A 200 -18.87 6.15 37.51
CA LYS A 200 -18.37 5.12 38.40
C LYS A 200 -19.29 3.92 38.37
N LEU A 201 -18.72 2.75 38.13
CA LEU A 201 -19.46 1.49 38.08
C LEU A 201 -18.92 0.54 39.14
N LEU A 202 -19.82 -0.16 39.82
CA LEU A 202 -19.45 -1.11 40.87
C LEU A 202 -19.54 -2.55 40.33
N MET A 203 -18.58 -3.38 40.72
CA MET A 203 -18.59 -4.81 40.45
C MET A 203 -18.17 -5.58 41.70
N ARG A 204 -18.92 -6.61 42.06
CA ARG A 204 -18.54 -7.49 43.14
C ARG A 204 -17.43 -8.43 42.71
N SER A 205 -16.20 -8.06 42.94
CA SER A 205 -15.02 -8.85 42.58
C SER A 205 -13.84 -8.50 43.51
N SER A 206 -12.90 -9.41 43.62
CA SER A 206 -11.65 -9.13 44.31
C SER A 206 -10.67 -8.41 43.39
N MET A 207 -9.80 -7.57 43.97
CA MET A 207 -8.76 -6.87 43.23
C MET A 207 -7.77 -7.85 42.57
N ALA A 208 -7.56 -9.04 43.13
CA ALA A 208 -6.68 -10.06 42.54
C ALA A 208 -7.30 -10.73 41.32
N ALA A 209 -8.61 -11.00 41.34
CA ALA A 209 -9.32 -11.54 40.16
C ALA A 209 -9.31 -10.50 39.03
N LEU A 210 -9.63 -9.23 39.35
CA LEU A 210 -9.60 -8.15 38.37
C LEU A 210 -8.19 -7.89 37.78
N GLU A 211 -7.14 -8.07 38.58
CA GLU A 211 -5.77 -7.98 38.10
C GLU A 211 -5.50 -9.07 37.01
N THR A 212 -5.95 -10.32 37.26
CA THR A 212 -5.80 -11.40 36.30
C THR A 212 -6.54 -11.13 34.99
N ASP A 213 -7.77 -10.61 35.07
CA ASP A 213 -8.63 -10.37 33.93
C ASP A 213 -8.21 -9.12 33.11
N LEU A 214 -7.72 -8.08 33.80
CA LEU A 214 -7.45 -6.78 33.20
C LEU A 214 -5.97 -6.53 32.85
N ALA A 215 -5.02 -7.31 33.42
CA ALA A 215 -3.60 -7.19 33.06
C ALA A 215 -3.34 -7.44 31.56
N PRO A 216 -3.95 -8.45 30.90
CA PRO A 216 -3.82 -8.65 29.48
C PRO A 216 -4.40 -7.49 28.65
N LEU A 217 -5.27 -6.66 29.26
CA LEU A 217 -5.92 -5.51 28.64
C LEU A 217 -5.20 -4.19 28.96
N GLY A 218 -4.02 -4.24 29.61
CA GLY A 218 -3.18 -3.07 29.86
C GLY A 218 -3.45 -2.34 31.18
N LEU A 219 -4.23 -2.91 32.11
CA LEU A 219 -4.34 -2.37 33.45
C LEU A 219 -3.26 -2.98 34.37
N VAL A 220 -2.63 -2.15 35.15
CA VAL A 220 -1.48 -2.48 36.03
C VAL A 220 -1.83 -2.31 37.49
N ARG A 221 -1.46 -3.29 38.32
CA ARG A 221 -1.63 -3.18 39.79
C ARG A 221 -0.60 -2.22 40.38
N THR A 222 -1.03 -1.07 40.83
CA THR A 222 -0.16 -0.02 41.40
C THR A 222 -0.17 0.01 42.91
N HIS A 223 -1.26 -0.48 43.53
CA HIS A 223 -1.44 -0.48 44.99
C HIS A 223 -2.30 -1.70 45.38
N ARG A 224 -2.31 -2.08 46.67
CA ARG A 224 -3.19 -3.14 47.17
C ARG A 224 -4.68 -2.91 46.86
N SER A 225 -5.08 -1.67 46.68
CA SER A 225 -6.45 -1.24 46.39
C SER A 225 -6.62 -0.57 45.03
N TRP A 226 -5.61 -0.55 44.13
CA TRP A 226 -5.69 0.15 42.88
C TRP A 226 -5.11 -0.66 41.70
N LEU A 227 -5.86 -0.65 40.58
CA LEU A 227 -5.42 -0.99 39.26
C LEU A 227 -5.54 0.25 38.38
N VAL A 228 -4.57 0.53 37.54
CA VAL A 228 -4.47 1.72 36.68
C VAL A 228 -4.29 1.33 35.23
N ASN A 229 -4.97 1.99 34.35
CA ASN A 229 -4.78 1.80 32.92
C ASN A 229 -3.49 2.49 32.45
N ALA A 230 -2.47 1.71 32.10
CA ALA A 230 -1.17 2.23 31.67
C ALA A 230 -1.27 3.12 30.41
N GLY A 231 -2.17 2.79 29.47
CA GLY A 231 -2.41 3.58 28.26
C GLY A 231 -3.11 4.93 28.50
N ARG A 232 -3.53 5.24 29.73
CA ARG A 232 -4.22 6.49 30.09
C ARG A 232 -3.42 7.35 31.02
N VAL A 233 -2.17 6.99 31.34
CA VAL A 233 -1.26 7.76 32.20
C VAL A 233 -0.85 9.06 31.49
N THR A 234 -1.05 10.18 32.19
CA THR A 234 -0.67 11.52 31.74
C THR A 234 0.57 12.05 32.45
N GLY A 235 0.85 11.53 33.65
CA GLY A 235 2.00 11.95 34.44
C GLY A 235 2.34 10.95 35.54
N LEU A 236 3.59 11.02 36.05
CA LEU A 236 4.08 10.22 37.17
C LEU A 236 4.94 11.09 38.09
N ARG A 237 4.51 11.31 39.30
CA ARG A 237 5.15 12.20 40.29
C ARG A 237 5.72 11.39 41.47
N PRO A 238 7.00 11.55 41.83
CA PRO A 238 7.58 10.90 43.00
C PRO A 238 7.09 11.58 44.31
N GLU A 239 6.82 10.74 45.33
CA GLU A 239 6.31 11.19 46.67
C GLU A 239 7.39 11.11 47.77
N GLY A 240 8.68 11.19 47.42
CA GLY A 240 9.77 11.32 48.40
C GLY A 240 10.13 10.11 49.26
N SER A 241 9.23 9.09 49.39
CA SER A 241 9.45 7.86 50.18
C SER A 241 9.73 6.61 49.34
N GLY A 242 9.92 6.78 48.01
CA GLY A 242 9.98 5.70 47.02
C GLY A 242 8.61 5.25 46.51
N ASP A 243 7.53 5.87 46.97
CA ASP A 243 6.21 5.77 46.42
C ASP A 243 6.04 6.83 45.29
N TYR A 244 5.04 6.66 44.41
CA TYR A 244 4.72 7.59 43.34
C TYR A 244 3.22 7.82 43.30
N THR A 245 2.82 8.96 42.75
CA THR A 245 1.44 9.24 42.32
C THR A 245 1.39 9.22 40.80
N VAL A 246 0.47 8.45 40.21
CA VAL A 246 0.18 8.44 38.79
C VAL A 246 -1.01 9.33 38.49
N GLU A 247 -0.90 10.13 37.43
CA GLU A 247 -1.93 11.05 36.96
C GLU A 247 -2.63 10.46 35.74
N LEU A 248 -3.96 10.54 35.72
CA LEU A 248 -4.83 10.01 34.65
C LEU A 248 -5.87 11.09 34.28
N GLY A 249 -5.42 12.22 33.76
CA GLY A 249 -6.21 13.42 33.63
C GLY A 249 -6.46 14.05 35.01
N ASP A 250 -7.72 14.17 35.41
CA ASP A 250 -8.10 14.73 36.72
C ASP A 250 -8.07 13.71 37.88
N LEU A 251 -7.80 12.42 37.56
CA LEU A 251 -7.72 11.35 38.54
C LEU A 251 -6.27 11.12 38.95
N GLU A 252 -6.00 11.09 40.25
CA GLU A 252 -4.72 10.67 40.83
C GLU A 252 -4.85 9.30 41.51
N ALA A 253 -3.85 8.43 41.34
CA ALA A 253 -3.83 7.11 41.98
C ALA A 253 -2.43 6.80 42.55
N PRO A 254 -2.35 6.11 43.72
CA PRO A 254 -1.08 5.78 44.35
C PRO A 254 -0.35 4.64 43.66
N VAL A 255 0.96 4.73 43.56
CA VAL A 255 1.86 3.67 43.12
C VAL A 255 2.80 3.34 44.29
N SER A 256 2.55 2.21 44.96
CA SER A 256 3.34 1.82 46.11
C SER A 256 4.65 1.12 45.68
N ARG A 257 5.73 1.41 46.39
CA ARG A 257 7.04 0.72 46.26
C ARG A 257 6.97 -0.81 46.41
N ARG A 258 5.85 -1.35 46.93
CA ARG A 258 5.59 -2.78 47.03
C ARG A 258 5.19 -3.43 45.68
N PHE A 259 4.92 -2.59 44.64
CA PHE A 259 4.57 -3.00 43.30
C PHE A 259 5.61 -2.48 42.30
N PRO A 260 6.89 -2.96 42.35
CA PRO A 260 7.97 -2.38 41.53
C PRO A 260 7.75 -2.59 40.04
N GLN A 261 7.03 -3.64 39.65
CA GLN A 261 6.68 -3.93 38.25
C GLN A 261 5.75 -2.86 37.66
N ALA A 262 4.94 -2.21 38.51
CA ALA A 262 4.05 -1.14 38.06
C ALA A 262 4.83 0.06 37.49
N LEU A 263 5.92 0.48 38.14
CA LEU A 263 6.73 1.59 37.65
C LEU A 263 7.37 1.33 36.27
N THR A 264 7.77 0.09 36.01
CA THR A 264 8.32 -0.28 34.72
C THR A 264 7.23 -0.23 33.64
N ALA A 265 6.05 -0.76 33.94
CA ALA A 265 4.91 -0.80 33.01
C ALA A 265 4.29 0.59 32.73
N LEU A 266 4.38 1.52 33.70
CA LEU A 266 3.84 2.88 33.54
C LEU A 266 4.81 3.85 32.85
N ARG A 267 6.08 3.47 32.67
CA ARG A 267 7.11 4.26 31.98
C ARG A 267 7.34 3.84 30.53
N SER A 268 6.78 2.70 30.12
CA SER A 268 6.85 2.18 28.76
C SER A 268 5.76 2.78 27.85
#